data_4ad203331cffe2b2684a6d52b1b53266
#
_entry.id   4ad203331cffe2b2684a6d52b1b53266
#
_cell.length_a   1.000
_cell.length_b   1.000
_cell.length_c   1.000
_cell.angle_alpha   90.00
_cell.angle_beta   90.00
_cell.angle_gamma   90.00
#
_symmetry.space_group_name_H-M   'P 1'
#
loop_
_entity.id
_entity.type
_entity.pdbx_description
1 polymer ?
#
loop_
_entity_poly.entity_id
_entity_poly.type
_entity_poly.pdbx_seq_one_letter_code
_entity_poly.pdbx_strand_id
1 'polypeptide(L)'
;ASDVYKETELREIILAWQLEDHLTKQEIFELYFNKAFLGNRNYGFAAAYQYYFGKDFSEASIAESALLAGVLQTPSRVNPVRNPLASKKRRDVILGRMLRNKFITDAEYNLAREVIVTGESFGPKINIEAEYLAEKIRIEVINRFGLKAYEDGMNIYTTLDSRMQQDAVEAVRSNLYKSVSYTHLTLPTTRHG
;
A
#
# COMPACT_ATOMS: atom_id res chain seq x y z
N ALA A 1 -9.64 -24.04 -15.81
CA ALA A 1 -9.60 -22.63 -15.32
C ALA A 1 -11.01 -22.04 -15.11
N SER A 2 -11.96 -22.35 -15.98
CA SER A 2 -13.36 -21.82 -15.87
C SER A 2 -14.12 -22.35 -14.66
N ASP A 3 -13.92 -23.61 -14.28
CA ASP A 3 -14.74 -24.26 -13.23
C ASP A 3 -14.30 -23.85 -11.82
N VAL A 4 -12.99 -23.66 -11.61
CA VAL A 4 -12.45 -23.15 -10.32
C VAL A 4 -12.94 -21.73 -10.05
N TYR A 5 -13.08 -20.90 -11.08
CA TYR A 5 -13.59 -19.54 -10.95
C TYR A 5 -15.06 -19.51 -10.53
N LYS A 6 -15.88 -20.36 -11.14
CA LYS A 6 -17.31 -20.50 -10.79
C LYS A 6 -17.51 -21.05 -9.38
N GLU A 7 -16.67 -21.99 -8.95
CA GLU A 7 -16.73 -22.52 -7.59
C GLU A 7 -16.40 -21.46 -6.53
N THR A 8 -15.45 -20.58 -6.83
CA THR A 8 -15.08 -19.46 -5.95
C THR A 8 -16.24 -18.45 -5.84
N GLU A 9 -16.86 -18.08 -6.97
CA GLU A 9 -17.99 -17.15 -6.97
C GLU A 9 -19.21 -17.71 -6.19
N LEU A 10 -19.52 -19.02 -6.33
CA LEU A 10 -20.59 -19.64 -5.55
C LEU A 10 -20.29 -19.64 -4.04
N ARG A 11 -19.06 -19.90 -3.64
CA ARG A 11 -18.64 -19.80 -2.24
C ARG A 11 -18.78 -18.39 -1.68
N GLU A 12 -18.39 -17.39 -2.46
CA GLU A 12 -18.53 -15.97 -2.08
C GLU A 12 -20.00 -15.59 -1.84
N ILE A 13 -20.93 -16.07 -2.67
CA ILE A 13 -22.38 -15.83 -2.51
C ILE A 13 -22.88 -16.48 -1.22
N ILE A 14 -22.52 -17.74 -0.95
CA ILE A 14 -22.93 -18.44 0.27
C ILE A 14 -22.39 -17.74 1.51
N LEU A 15 -21.12 -17.33 1.48
CA LEU A 15 -20.50 -16.57 2.58
C LEU A 15 -21.17 -15.23 2.79
N ALA A 16 -21.55 -14.53 1.72
CA ALA A 16 -22.27 -13.27 1.81
C ALA A 16 -23.63 -13.43 2.49
N TRP A 17 -24.39 -14.46 2.16
CA TRP A 17 -25.64 -14.77 2.85
C TRP A 17 -25.44 -15.11 4.33
N GLN A 18 -24.42 -15.90 4.66
CA GLN A 18 -24.10 -16.20 6.05
C GLN A 18 -23.71 -14.94 6.84
N LEU A 19 -23.00 -14.00 6.22
CA LEU A 19 -22.67 -12.71 6.83
C LEU A 19 -23.93 -11.88 7.08
N GLU A 20 -24.84 -11.81 6.11
CA GLU A 20 -26.10 -11.07 6.26
C GLU A 20 -27.05 -11.67 7.33
N ASP A 21 -26.98 -12.98 7.57
CA ASP A 21 -27.75 -13.64 8.64
C ASP A 21 -27.22 -13.33 10.04
N HIS A 22 -25.90 -13.07 10.18
CA HIS A 22 -25.25 -12.92 11.48
C HIS A 22 -24.90 -11.46 11.82
N LEU A 23 -24.78 -10.60 10.82
CA LEU A 23 -24.31 -9.22 10.97
C LEU A 23 -25.34 -8.24 10.38
N THR A 24 -25.46 -7.11 11.04
CA THR A 24 -26.21 -5.97 10.50
C THR A 24 -25.48 -5.34 9.33
N LYS A 25 -26.17 -4.60 8.48
CA LYS A 25 -25.53 -3.84 7.38
C LYS A 25 -24.44 -2.89 7.86
N GLN A 26 -24.59 -2.33 9.05
CA GLN A 26 -23.59 -1.44 9.62
C GLN A 26 -22.33 -2.19 10.01
N GLU A 27 -22.44 -3.36 10.63
CA GLU A 27 -21.30 -4.21 10.98
C GLU A 27 -20.58 -4.74 9.73
N ILE A 28 -21.33 -5.14 8.69
CA ILE A 28 -20.75 -5.55 7.40
C ILE A 28 -19.99 -4.38 6.77
N PHE A 29 -20.55 -3.17 6.79
CA PHE A 29 -19.89 -1.97 6.28
C PHE A 29 -18.62 -1.65 7.06
N GLU A 30 -18.67 -1.73 8.38
CA GLU A 30 -17.53 -1.50 9.25
C GLU A 30 -16.39 -2.51 8.99
N LEU A 31 -16.72 -3.80 8.86
CA LEU A 31 -15.75 -4.82 8.49
C LEU A 31 -15.12 -4.54 7.12
N TYR A 32 -15.94 -4.21 6.13
CA TYR A 32 -15.46 -3.87 4.80
C TYR A 32 -14.55 -2.63 4.83
N PHE A 33 -14.95 -1.59 5.54
CA PHE A 33 -14.21 -0.35 5.69
C PHE A 33 -12.85 -0.55 6.35
N ASN A 34 -12.77 -1.47 7.33
CA ASN A 34 -11.54 -1.80 8.04
C ASN A 34 -10.65 -2.81 7.29
N LYS A 35 -11.18 -3.58 6.34
CA LYS A 35 -10.43 -4.63 5.62
C LYS A 35 -10.11 -4.30 4.16
N ALA A 36 -10.74 -3.29 3.59
CA ALA A 36 -10.55 -2.92 2.20
C ALA A 36 -9.09 -2.56 1.88
N PHE A 37 -8.56 -3.11 0.81
CA PHE A 37 -7.19 -2.82 0.36
C PHE A 37 -7.15 -1.50 -0.43
N LEU A 38 -6.36 -0.55 0.03
CA LEU A 38 -6.22 0.79 -0.53
C LEU A 38 -4.83 1.08 -1.12
N GLY A 39 -4.06 0.03 -1.41
CA GLY A 39 -2.72 0.16 -1.97
C GLY A 39 -1.62 0.37 -0.93
N ASN A 40 -0.36 0.28 -1.35
CA ASN A 40 0.83 0.46 -0.51
C ASN A 40 0.81 -0.35 0.80
N ARG A 41 0.27 -1.58 0.74
CA ARG A 41 0.07 -2.49 1.89
C ARG A 41 -0.87 -1.95 2.98
N ASN A 42 -1.68 -0.92 2.68
CA ASN A 42 -2.66 -0.42 3.63
C ASN A 42 -3.99 -1.15 3.46
N TYR A 43 -4.47 -1.70 4.56
CA TYR A 43 -5.78 -2.30 4.71
C TYR A 43 -6.60 -1.46 5.68
N GLY A 44 -7.80 -1.09 5.26
CA GLY A 44 -8.71 -0.19 5.96
C GLY A 44 -8.48 1.29 5.66
N PHE A 45 -9.59 2.04 5.73
CA PHE A 45 -9.59 3.46 5.36
C PHE A 45 -8.79 4.34 6.33
N ALA A 46 -8.84 4.06 7.63
CA ALA A 46 -8.10 4.82 8.62
C ALA A 46 -6.57 4.70 8.40
N ALA A 47 -6.07 3.47 8.20
CA ALA A 47 -4.66 3.24 7.93
C ALA A 47 -4.21 3.88 6.60
N ALA A 48 -5.04 3.77 5.56
CA ALA A 48 -4.76 4.38 4.28
C ALA A 48 -4.78 5.92 4.35
N TYR A 49 -5.71 6.49 5.13
CA TYR A 49 -5.79 7.93 5.33
C TYR A 49 -4.55 8.47 6.03
N GLN A 50 -4.13 7.83 7.11
CA GLN A 50 -2.91 8.18 7.81
C GLN A 50 -1.67 8.02 6.90
N TYR A 51 -1.62 6.95 6.09
CA TYR A 51 -0.52 6.74 5.15
C TYR A 51 -0.43 7.81 4.06
N TYR A 52 -1.58 8.20 3.46
CA TYR A 52 -1.59 9.13 2.33
C TYR A 52 -1.61 10.61 2.73
N PHE A 53 -2.13 10.94 3.92
CA PHE A 53 -2.35 12.33 4.34
C PHE A 53 -1.66 12.68 5.66
N GLY A 54 -1.15 11.70 6.41
CA GLY A 54 -0.45 11.93 7.69
C GLY A 54 -1.35 12.44 8.83
N LYS A 55 -2.67 12.25 8.71
CA LYS A 55 -3.67 12.76 9.64
C LYS A 55 -4.55 11.63 10.18
N ASP A 56 -5.29 11.90 11.25
CA ASP A 56 -6.33 11.01 11.73
C ASP A 56 -7.55 11.04 10.80
N PHE A 57 -8.22 9.89 10.63
CA PHE A 57 -9.37 9.78 9.73
C PHE A 57 -10.56 10.65 10.17
N SER A 58 -10.67 10.99 11.45
CA SER A 58 -11.69 11.92 11.95
C SER A 58 -11.60 13.33 11.36
N GLU A 59 -10.43 13.71 10.83
CA GLU A 59 -10.16 14.99 10.17
C GLU A 59 -10.41 14.96 8.65
N ALA A 60 -10.97 13.86 8.13
CA ALA A 60 -11.11 13.67 6.70
C ALA A 60 -12.04 14.68 6.04
N SER A 61 -11.51 15.42 5.09
CA SER A 61 -12.31 16.31 4.24
C SER A 61 -13.11 15.52 3.18
N ILE A 62 -14.15 16.16 2.63
CA ILE A 62 -14.94 15.57 1.53
C ILE A 62 -14.05 15.20 0.35
N ALA A 63 -13.08 16.04 -0.01
CA ALA A 63 -12.16 15.81 -1.12
C ALA A 63 -11.24 14.61 -0.88
N GLU A 64 -10.69 14.48 0.32
CA GLU A 64 -9.82 13.36 0.72
C GLU A 64 -10.62 12.05 0.80
N SER A 65 -11.81 12.08 1.38
CA SER A 65 -12.72 10.93 1.45
C SER A 65 -13.11 10.43 0.06
N ALA A 66 -13.47 11.35 -0.84
CA ALA A 66 -13.79 11.02 -2.25
C ALA A 66 -12.58 10.45 -2.99
N LEU A 67 -11.37 10.92 -2.69
CA LEU A 67 -10.13 10.40 -3.27
C LEU A 67 -9.90 8.96 -2.82
N LEU A 68 -9.97 8.66 -1.53
CA LEU A 68 -9.81 7.30 -0.99
C LEU A 68 -10.86 6.33 -1.55
N ALA A 69 -12.12 6.76 -1.61
CA ALA A 69 -13.19 5.97 -2.25
C ALA A 69 -12.88 5.68 -3.74
N GLY A 70 -12.20 6.62 -4.40
CA GLY A 70 -11.71 6.43 -5.77
C GLY A 70 -10.60 5.42 -5.90
N VAL A 71 -9.67 5.38 -4.93
CA VAL A 71 -8.53 4.45 -4.88
C VAL A 71 -9.00 3.01 -4.76
N LEU A 72 -10.08 2.76 -4.01
CA LEU A 72 -10.60 1.43 -3.71
C LEU A 72 -10.82 0.55 -4.95
N GLN A 73 -11.28 1.12 -6.04
CA GLN A 73 -11.60 0.35 -7.26
C GLN A 73 -10.34 -0.20 -7.95
N THR A 74 -9.26 0.57 -7.99
CA THR A 74 -8.01 0.21 -8.67
C THR A 74 -6.80 0.79 -7.95
N PRO A 75 -6.44 0.24 -6.77
CA PRO A 75 -5.42 0.83 -5.88
C PRO A 75 -4.04 1.02 -6.52
N SER A 76 -3.69 0.18 -7.49
CA SER A 76 -2.40 0.26 -8.19
C SER A 76 -2.38 1.36 -9.26
N ARG A 77 -3.52 1.63 -9.93
CA ARG A 77 -3.61 2.60 -11.03
C ARG A 77 -3.96 4.00 -10.55
N VAL A 78 -4.81 4.08 -9.52
CA VAL A 78 -5.33 5.32 -8.95
C VAL A 78 -4.64 5.59 -7.61
N ASN A 79 -3.33 5.50 -7.60
CA ASN A 79 -2.54 5.75 -6.40
C ASN A 79 -2.20 7.24 -6.29
N PRO A 80 -2.57 7.94 -5.19
CA PRO A 80 -2.38 9.38 -5.07
C PRO A 80 -0.91 9.80 -5.03
N VAL A 81 -0.01 8.92 -4.58
CA VAL A 81 1.43 9.18 -4.53
C VAL A 81 2.09 8.93 -5.90
N ARG A 82 1.74 7.79 -6.54
CA ARG A 82 2.39 7.39 -7.80
C ARG A 82 1.75 8.02 -9.03
N ASN A 83 0.44 8.25 -9.00
CA ASN A 83 -0.32 8.76 -10.13
C ASN A 83 -1.36 9.80 -9.70
N PRO A 84 -0.93 10.99 -9.25
CA PRO A 84 -1.83 12.02 -8.70
C PRO A 84 -2.87 12.51 -9.71
N LEU A 85 -2.54 12.55 -11.01
CA LEU A 85 -3.50 12.97 -12.05
C LEU A 85 -4.65 11.97 -12.23
N ALA A 86 -4.36 10.66 -12.24
CA ALA A 86 -5.39 9.64 -12.33
C ALA A 86 -6.24 9.62 -11.05
N SER A 87 -5.61 9.82 -9.90
CA SER A 87 -6.27 9.93 -8.61
C SER A 87 -7.24 11.11 -8.56
N LYS A 88 -6.80 12.29 -9.00
CA LYS A 88 -7.66 13.48 -9.11
C LYS A 88 -8.87 13.24 -10.03
N LYS A 89 -8.65 12.71 -11.22
CA LYS A 89 -9.75 12.41 -12.16
C LYS A 89 -10.77 11.47 -11.53
N ARG A 90 -10.29 10.45 -10.81
CA ARG A 90 -11.17 9.50 -10.15
C ARG A 90 -11.92 10.11 -8.98
N ARG A 91 -11.27 10.93 -8.16
CA ARG A 91 -11.90 11.74 -7.10
C ARG A 91 -13.05 12.57 -7.66
N ASP A 92 -12.81 13.29 -8.75
CA ASP A 92 -13.82 14.17 -9.35
C ASP A 92 -15.04 13.39 -9.85
N VAL A 93 -14.87 12.16 -10.33
CA VAL A 93 -15.98 11.24 -10.65
C VAL A 93 -16.77 10.86 -9.41
N ILE A 94 -16.09 10.55 -8.29
CA ILE A 94 -16.76 10.22 -7.01
C ILE A 94 -17.52 11.42 -6.47
N LEU A 95 -16.91 12.61 -6.46
CA LEU A 95 -17.58 13.85 -6.05
C LEU A 95 -18.86 14.10 -6.86
N GLY A 96 -18.81 13.90 -8.20
CA GLY A 96 -19.99 14.02 -9.04
C GLY A 96 -21.07 12.97 -8.74
N ARG A 97 -20.70 11.79 -8.26
CA ARG A 97 -21.67 10.79 -7.78
C ARG A 97 -22.28 11.17 -6.44
N MET A 98 -21.47 11.70 -5.52
CA MET A 98 -21.94 12.19 -4.22
C MET A 98 -22.94 13.32 -4.39
N LEU A 99 -22.70 14.27 -5.30
CA LEU A 99 -23.62 15.34 -5.62
C LEU A 99 -24.94 14.81 -6.20
N ARG A 100 -24.89 13.92 -7.20
CA ARG A 100 -26.09 13.32 -7.82
C ARG A 100 -26.95 12.56 -6.82
N ASN A 101 -26.33 11.90 -5.85
CA ASN A 101 -27.04 11.17 -4.80
C ASN A 101 -27.40 12.05 -3.60
N LYS A 102 -27.16 13.38 -3.67
CA LYS A 102 -27.49 14.36 -2.63
C LYS A 102 -26.76 14.10 -1.29
N PHE A 103 -25.59 13.48 -1.32
CA PHE A 103 -24.73 13.35 -0.14
C PHE A 103 -23.97 14.62 0.17
N ILE A 104 -23.75 15.47 -0.83
CA ILE A 104 -23.12 16.77 -0.71
C ILE A 104 -23.93 17.81 -1.51
N THR A 105 -23.80 19.07 -1.12
CA THR A 105 -24.39 20.23 -1.80
C THR A 105 -23.54 20.69 -2.98
N ASP A 106 -24.10 21.51 -3.87
CA ASP A 106 -23.37 22.15 -4.98
C ASP A 106 -22.18 22.99 -4.49
N ALA A 107 -22.34 23.69 -3.36
CA ALA A 107 -21.28 24.49 -2.76
C ALA A 107 -20.12 23.61 -2.27
N GLU A 108 -20.42 22.52 -1.55
CA GLU A 108 -19.41 21.56 -1.09
C GLU A 108 -18.72 20.86 -2.25
N TYR A 109 -19.45 20.50 -3.29
CA TYR A 109 -18.89 19.92 -4.51
C TYR A 109 -17.87 20.84 -5.16
N ASN A 110 -18.21 22.12 -5.36
CA ASN A 110 -17.32 23.08 -5.98
C ASN A 110 -16.07 23.31 -5.13
N LEU A 111 -16.22 23.49 -3.83
CA LEU A 111 -15.09 23.62 -2.91
C LEU A 111 -14.18 22.38 -2.92
N ALA A 112 -14.76 21.18 -2.81
CA ALA A 112 -13.99 19.94 -2.78
C ALA A 112 -13.25 19.66 -4.10
N ARG A 113 -13.77 20.11 -5.23
CA ARG A 113 -13.15 19.95 -6.54
C ARG A 113 -11.94 20.86 -6.74
N GLU A 114 -11.99 22.10 -6.20
CA GLU A 114 -10.90 23.07 -6.30
C GLU A 114 -9.73 22.71 -5.40
N VAL A 115 -9.98 22.02 -4.30
CA VAL A 115 -8.91 21.60 -3.38
C VAL A 115 -7.91 20.68 -4.10
N ILE A 116 -6.64 21.08 -4.03
CA ILE A 116 -5.54 20.24 -4.50
C ILE A 116 -5.24 19.22 -3.39
N VAL A 117 -5.68 17.99 -3.60
CA VAL A 117 -5.35 16.87 -2.71
C VAL A 117 -4.18 16.12 -3.31
N THR A 118 -3.02 16.25 -2.70
CA THR A 118 -1.82 15.48 -3.01
C THR A 118 -1.63 14.43 -1.93
N GLY A 119 -1.55 13.16 -2.34
CA GLY A 119 -1.12 12.10 -1.43
C GLY A 119 0.41 12.13 -1.32
N GLU A 120 0.91 12.12 -0.10
CA GLU A 120 2.31 11.88 0.21
C GLU A 120 2.44 10.53 0.92
N SER A 121 3.66 10.01 1.03
CA SER A 121 3.89 8.78 1.77
C SER A 121 4.29 9.10 3.20
N PHE A 122 3.33 9.03 4.12
CA PHE A 122 3.53 9.16 5.57
C PHE A 122 3.73 7.79 6.25
N GLY A 123 3.93 6.75 5.46
CA GLY A 123 4.28 5.43 5.99
C GLY A 123 5.63 5.41 6.70
N PRO A 124 5.94 4.33 7.42
CA PRO A 124 7.22 4.20 8.08
C PRO A 124 8.34 4.37 7.05
N LYS A 125 9.16 5.41 7.26
CA LYS A 125 10.33 5.63 6.42
C LYS A 125 11.33 4.55 6.76
N ILE A 126 11.66 3.72 5.77
CA ILE A 126 12.79 2.80 5.87
C ILE A 126 14.03 3.67 5.74
N ASN A 127 14.61 4.01 6.88
CA ASN A 127 15.77 4.92 6.95
C ASN A 127 17.09 4.20 6.68
N ILE A 128 17.05 2.88 6.43
CA ILE A 128 18.25 2.07 6.30
C ILE A 128 17.99 0.92 5.30
N GLU A 129 18.93 0.71 4.39
CA GLU A 129 18.90 -0.45 3.49
C GLU A 129 19.46 -1.67 4.25
N ALA A 130 18.56 -2.46 4.80
CA ALA A 130 18.90 -3.65 5.59
C ALA A 130 17.94 -4.82 5.32
N GLU A 131 17.48 -4.97 4.06
CA GLU A 131 16.48 -5.96 3.67
C GLU A 131 16.93 -7.38 4.02
N TYR A 132 18.21 -7.70 3.84
CA TYR A 132 18.76 -9.01 4.17
C TYR A 132 18.68 -9.30 5.68
N LEU A 133 19.03 -8.31 6.51
CA LEU A 133 18.93 -8.45 7.96
C LEU A 133 17.47 -8.52 8.40
N ALA A 134 16.60 -7.70 7.83
CA ALA A 134 15.16 -7.72 8.11
C ALA A 134 14.57 -9.10 7.82
N GLU A 135 14.93 -9.71 6.70
CA GLU A 135 14.46 -11.05 6.34
C GLU A 135 15.02 -12.13 7.30
N LYS A 136 16.27 -12.04 7.67
CA LYS A 136 16.88 -12.96 8.66
C LYS A 136 16.18 -12.85 10.02
N ILE A 137 15.88 -11.64 10.48
CA ILE A 137 15.14 -11.41 11.72
C ILE A 137 13.72 -11.96 11.60
N ARG A 138 13.03 -11.72 10.47
CA ARG A 138 11.70 -12.24 10.21
C ARG A 138 11.65 -13.77 10.37
N ILE A 139 12.60 -14.47 9.76
CA ILE A 139 12.71 -15.93 9.86
C ILE A 139 12.92 -16.36 11.30
N GLU A 140 13.82 -15.70 12.03
CA GLU A 140 14.11 -16.04 13.42
C GLU A 140 12.90 -15.81 14.33
N VAL A 141 12.18 -14.71 14.14
CA VAL A 141 10.96 -14.39 14.91
C VAL A 141 9.86 -15.41 14.63
N ILE A 142 9.66 -15.79 13.36
CA ILE A 142 8.66 -16.82 13.02
C ILE A 142 9.05 -18.19 13.63
N ASN A 143 10.33 -18.54 13.60
CA ASN A 143 10.79 -19.80 14.21
C ASN A 143 10.57 -19.83 15.73
N ARG A 144 10.65 -18.69 16.40
CA ARG A 144 10.47 -18.59 17.87
C ARG A 144 9.01 -18.46 18.30
N PHE A 145 8.20 -17.69 17.57
CA PHE A 145 6.87 -17.28 17.99
C PHE A 145 5.75 -17.79 17.06
N GLY A 146 6.11 -18.41 15.93
CA GLY A 146 5.15 -18.88 14.94
C GLY A 146 4.47 -17.73 14.20
N LEU A 147 3.34 -18.04 13.54
CA LEU A 147 2.59 -17.07 12.75
C LEU A 147 1.96 -15.94 13.57
N LYS A 148 1.79 -16.14 14.88
CA LYS A 148 1.31 -15.11 15.81
C LYS A 148 2.19 -13.86 15.80
N ALA A 149 3.47 -13.98 15.43
CA ALA A 149 4.37 -12.85 15.30
C ALA A 149 3.88 -11.75 14.35
N TYR A 150 3.00 -12.09 13.40
CA TYR A 150 2.39 -11.11 12.49
C TYR A 150 1.15 -10.42 13.07
N GLU A 151 0.53 -11.00 14.09
CA GLU A 151 -0.73 -10.54 14.67
C GLU A 151 -0.51 -9.75 15.96
N ASP A 152 0.51 -10.11 16.74
CA ASP A 152 0.74 -9.59 18.09
C ASP A 152 1.40 -8.18 18.12
N GLY A 153 1.72 -7.58 16.97
CA GLY A 153 2.29 -6.22 16.89
C GLY A 153 3.64 -6.08 17.61
N MET A 154 4.53 -7.07 17.50
CA MET A 154 5.80 -7.12 18.21
C MET A 154 6.77 -6.00 17.79
N ASN A 155 7.42 -5.36 18.75
CA ASN A 155 8.54 -4.47 18.52
C ASN A 155 9.86 -5.26 18.67
N ILE A 156 10.67 -5.27 17.60
CA ILE A 156 11.93 -6.01 17.57
C ILE A 156 13.08 -5.02 17.59
N TYR A 157 13.89 -5.07 18.64
CA TYR A 157 15.08 -4.25 18.80
C TYR A 157 16.30 -5.03 18.37
N THR A 158 17.15 -4.40 17.57
CA THR A 158 18.40 -5.00 17.06
C THR A 158 19.60 -4.17 17.47
N THR A 159 20.78 -4.76 17.40
CA THR A 159 22.07 -4.08 17.63
C THR A 159 22.65 -3.46 16.35
N LEU A 160 21.84 -3.33 15.30
CA LEU A 160 22.25 -2.76 14.03
C LEU A 160 22.56 -1.27 14.18
N ASP A 161 23.80 -0.88 13.84
CA ASP A 161 24.18 0.52 13.69
C ASP A 161 23.89 0.98 12.26
N SER A 162 23.11 2.05 12.12
CA SER A 162 22.66 2.55 10.82
C SER A 162 23.80 3.07 9.95
N ARG A 163 24.84 3.67 10.53
CA ARG A 163 25.98 4.22 9.79
C ARG A 163 26.85 3.08 9.28
N MET A 164 27.18 2.13 10.16
CA MET A 164 27.96 0.95 9.75
C MET A 164 27.25 0.14 8.66
N GLN A 165 25.94 0.00 8.73
CA GLN A 165 25.16 -0.68 7.69
C GLN A 165 25.23 0.07 6.35
N GLN A 166 25.08 1.39 6.36
CA GLN A 166 25.15 2.21 5.16
C GLN A 166 26.54 2.14 4.52
N ASP A 167 27.60 2.27 5.33
CA ASP A 167 28.98 2.13 4.87
C ASP A 167 29.26 0.76 4.25
N ALA A 168 28.71 -0.30 4.86
CA ALA A 168 28.86 -1.66 4.35
C ALA A 168 28.14 -1.84 2.99
N VAL A 169 26.91 -1.33 2.84
CA VAL A 169 26.17 -1.37 1.58
C VAL A 169 26.92 -0.62 0.48
N GLU A 170 27.44 0.57 0.79
CA GLU A 170 28.20 1.38 -0.16
C GLU A 170 29.52 0.69 -0.57
N ALA A 171 30.24 0.12 0.37
CA ALA A 171 31.45 -0.64 0.11
C ALA A 171 31.21 -1.84 -0.81
N VAL A 172 30.15 -2.62 -0.55
CA VAL A 172 29.77 -3.75 -1.41
C VAL A 172 29.41 -3.29 -2.80
N ARG A 173 28.55 -2.28 -2.93
CA ARG A 173 28.17 -1.72 -4.25
C ARG A 173 29.36 -1.21 -5.03
N SER A 174 30.21 -0.41 -4.41
CA SER A 174 31.40 0.14 -5.04
C SER A 174 32.34 -0.96 -5.56
N ASN A 175 32.56 -2.02 -4.79
CA ASN A 175 33.39 -3.13 -5.20
C ASN A 175 32.77 -3.97 -6.32
N LEU A 176 31.45 -4.21 -6.27
CA LEU A 176 30.76 -4.92 -7.33
C LEU A 176 30.82 -4.16 -8.66
N TYR A 177 30.58 -2.85 -8.64
CA TYR A 177 30.68 -2.00 -9.85
C TYR A 177 32.11 -2.01 -10.43
N LYS A 178 33.15 -1.95 -9.62
CA LYS A 178 34.52 -2.06 -10.06
C LYS A 178 34.79 -3.43 -10.69
N SER A 179 34.36 -4.51 -10.06
CA SER A 179 34.57 -5.88 -10.53
C SER A 179 33.85 -6.15 -11.85
N VAL A 180 32.60 -5.69 -12.00
CA VAL A 180 31.83 -5.84 -13.26
C VAL A 180 32.47 -5.04 -14.39
N SER A 181 32.99 -3.85 -14.11
CA SER A 181 33.68 -3.03 -15.12
C SER A 181 34.95 -3.72 -15.66
N TYR A 182 35.67 -4.47 -14.84
CA TYR A 182 36.86 -5.23 -15.28
C TYR A 182 36.51 -6.47 -16.10
N THR A 183 35.41 -7.13 -15.82
CA THR A 183 35.00 -8.36 -16.56
C THR A 183 34.51 -8.08 -17.97
N HIS A 184 34.02 -6.88 -18.27
CA HIS A 184 33.60 -6.51 -19.63
C HIS A 184 34.73 -5.97 -20.50
N LEU A 185 35.92 -5.68 -19.97
CA LEU A 185 37.05 -5.13 -20.71
C LEU A 185 38.07 -6.15 -21.21
N THR A 186 37.93 -7.42 -20.88
CA THR A 186 38.84 -8.48 -21.31
C THR A 186 38.14 -9.64 -21.97
N LEU A 187 37.51 -9.41 -23.11
CA LEU A 187 37.36 -10.48 -24.10
C LEU A 187 38.64 -10.52 -24.95
N PRO A 188 39.47 -11.56 -24.89
CA PRO A 188 40.59 -11.70 -25.81
C PRO A 188 40.01 -11.92 -27.17
N THR A 189 40.20 -10.96 -28.07
CA THR A 189 40.04 -11.18 -29.50
C THR A 189 41.15 -12.11 -29.97
N THR A 190 40.93 -13.41 -29.92
CA THR A 190 41.75 -14.36 -30.64
C THR A 190 41.49 -14.16 -32.12
N ARG A 191 42.32 -13.31 -32.72
CA ARG A 191 42.45 -13.23 -34.19
C ARG A 191 43.22 -14.46 -34.65
N HIS A 192 42.55 -15.45 -35.18
CA HIS A 192 43.20 -16.47 -35.97
C HIS A 192 43.50 -15.87 -37.34
N GLY A 193 44.82 -15.80 -37.65
CA GLY A 193 45.35 -15.62 -38.99
C GLY A 193 45.29 -16.90 -39.79
#